data_4e79c7558e18c7845c18fdb322055c6e
#
_entry.id   4e79c7558e18c7845c18fdb322055c6e
#
_cell.length_a   1.000
_cell.length_b   1.000
_cell.length_c   1.000
_cell.angle_alpha   90.00
_cell.angle_beta   90.00
_cell.angle_gamma   90.00
#
_symmetry.space_group_name_H-M   'P 1'
#
loop_
_entity.id
_entity.type
_entity.pdbx_description
1 polymer ?
#
loop_
_entity_poly.entity_id
_entity_poly.type
_entity_poly.pdbx_seq_one_letter_code
_entity_poly.pdbx_strand_id
1 'polypeptide(L)'
;MPPRITALTDPEPAASSRRSAWLASDSEGVPIGSAFLRLFAKEGQEHLAELQVAVHRAERRQGVGTRLLEAAVAAARSEGRRSILAQTNEGSPGDLFLAARGFRRVLTLTYARLPLADADLTRIDTIAEQVHDGYRMTHWDGTVPSALAQTYAASRRAMDDMPMEGTDYGTVVWDVERVVSAAEVIAKRGDLLHTVAVLDTADGSVVGFSELVVPGSGRGDGQHYGTAVLPEHRGHGLGLWMKAHSIRLARRRHPDLAGLLTDTADSNSLMRGINDTLGYLPTHKAVEYQLDL
;
A
#
# COMPACT_ATOMS: atom_id res chain seq x y z
N MET A 1 25.67 -2.41 -29.32
CA MET A 1 26.16 -3.47 -28.38
C MET A 1 25.06 -3.76 -27.38
N PRO A 2 24.97 -4.99 -26.82
CA PRO A 2 23.98 -5.25 -25.80
C PRO A 2 24.27 -4.42 -24.52
N PRO A 3 23.24 -3.96 -23.78
CA PRO A 3 23.43 -3.19 -22.58
C PRO A 3 24.19 -4.00 -21.51
N ARG A 4 25.08 -3.34 -20.78
CA ARG A 4 25.75 -3.94 -19.63
C ARG A 4 24.84 -3.93 -18.42
N ILE A 5 24.64 -5.09 -17.78
CA ILE A 5 23.88 -5.20 -16.52
C ILE A 5 24.87 -5.33 -15.37
N THR A 6 24.79 -4.42 -14.40
CA THR A 6 25.63 -4.42 -13.21
C THR A 6 24.75 -4.61 -11.99
N ALA A 7 25.01 -5.65 -11.19
CA ALA A 7 24.34 -5.85 -9.91
C ALA A 7 24.87 -4.85 -8.87
N LEU A 8 23.97 -4.32 -8.04
CA LEU A 8 24.26 -3.43 -6.94
C LEU A 8 23.98 -4.14 -5.62
N THR A 9 24.87 -3.96 -4.66
CA THR A 9 24.71 -4.54 -3.32
C THR A 9 23.82 -3.63 -2.46
N ASP A 10 22.91 -4.22 -1.69
CA ASP A 10 22.12 -3.50 -0.66
C ASP A 10 23.06 -3.14 0.50
N PRO A 11 23.32 -1.87 0.78
CA PRO A 11 24.21 -1.47 1.86
C PRO A 11 23.59 -1.70 3.25
N GLU A 12 22.27 -1.73 3.36
CA GLU A 12 21.54 -1.83 4.63
C GLU A 12 20.33 -2.76 4.51
N PRO A 13 20.52 -4.09 4.56
CA PRO A 13 19.42 -5.02 4.52
C PRO A 13 18.53 -4.87 5.76
N ALA A 14 17.22 -4.70 5.55
CA ALA A 14 16.25 -4.64 6.64
C ALA A 14 15.91 -6.05 7.15
N ALA A 15 15.58 -6.18 8.45
CA ALA A 15 15.18 -7.46 9.05
C ALA A 15 13.94 -8.09 8.36
N SER A 16 13.05 -7.28 7.79
CA SER A 16 11.80 -7.73 7.16
C SER A 16 11.89 -8.00 5.66
N SER A 17 12.98 -7.56 4.99
CA SER A 17 13.17 -7.76 3.56
C SER A 17 14.61 -7.45 3.16
N ARG A 18 15.10 -8.14 2.11
CA ARG A 18 16.35 -7.81 1.41
C ARG A 18 16.03 -7.19 0.06
N ARG A 19 16.93 -6.37 -0.46
CA ARG A 19 16.82 -5.76 -1.78
C ARG A 19 17.99 -6.17 -2.64
N SER A 20 17.69 -6.48 -3.91
CA SER A 20 18.70 -6.62 -4.96
C SER A 20 18.38 -5.60 -6.04
N ALA A 21 19.38 -4.99 -6.61
CA ALA A 21 19.20 -4.00 -7.66
C ALA A 21 20.17 -4.21 -8.81
N TRP A 22 19.77 -3.78 -9.99
CA TRP A 22 20.59 -3.85 -11.20
C TRP A 22 20.49 -2.52 -11.95
N LEU A 23 21.63 -2.12 -12.49
CA LEU A 23 21.73 -0.98 -13.38
C LEU A 23 22.06 -1.49 -14.79
N ALA A 24 21.29 -1.07 -15.78
CA ALA A 24 21.62 -1.25 -17.19
C ALA A 24 22.30 0.01 -17.70
N SER A 25 23.44 -0.14 -18.36
CA SER A 25 24.19 0.94 -18.97
C SER A 25 24.44 0.64 -20.45
N ASP A 26 24.57 1.68 -21.26
CA ASP A 26 24.99 1.60 -22.67
C ASP A 26 26.49 1.32 -22.83
N SER A 27 27.00 1.43 -24.05
CA SER A 27 28.42 1.23 -24.37
C SER A 27 29.36 2.30 -23.79
N GLU A 28 28.83 3.49 -23.47
CA GLU A 28 29.58 4.60 -22.91
C GLU A 28 29.49 4.62 -21.38
N GLY A 29 28.72 3.70 -20.78
CA GLY A 29 28.50 3.61 -19.33
C GLY A 29 27.36 4.46 -18.82
N VAL A 30 26.57 5.10 -19.70
CA VAL A 30 25.42 5.90 -19.31
C VAL A 30 24.28 5.00 -18.83
N PRO A 31 23.68 5.27 -17.65
CA PRO A 31 22.53 4.51 -17.16
C PRO A 31 21.30 4.65 -18.07
N ILE A 32 20.75 3.52 -18.52
CA ILE A 32 19.59 3.45 -19.43
C ILE A 32 18.38 2.73 -18.85
N GLY A 33 18.54 2.08 -17.68
CA GLY A 33 17.46 1.39 -17.00
C GLY A 33 17.92 0.79 -15.68
N SER A 34 16.96 0.38 -14.85
CA SER A 34 17.20 -0.27 -13.57
C SER A 34 16.14 -1.33 -13.27
N ALA A 35 16.51 -2.28 -12.41
CA ALA A 35 15.56 -3.18 -11.77
C ALA A 35 15.81 -3.25 -10.27
N PHE A 36 14.73 -3.34 -9.49
CA PHE A 36 14.76 -3.56 -8.05
C PHE A 36 13.93 -4.78 -7.73
N LEU A 37 14.50 -5.68 -6.95
CA LEU A 37 13.84 -6.87 -6.45
C LEU A 37 13.86 -6.83 -4.93
N ARG A 38 12.67 -6.78 -4.33
CA ARG A 38 12.48 -6.89 -2.88
C ARG A 38 12.13 -8.33 -2.56
N LEU A 39 12.91 -8.95 -1.69
CA LEU A 39 12.71 -10.31 -1.20
C LEU A 39 12.10 -10.23 0.20
N PHE A 40 10.87 -10.71 0.38
CA PHE A 40 10.24 -10.73 1.69
C PHE A 40 10.89 -11.79 2.58
N ALA A 41 11.09 -11.47 3.87
CA ALA A 41 11.73 -12.35 4.85
C ALA A 41 10.82 -12.69 6.04
N LYS A 42 9.59 -12.16 6.07
CA LYS A 42 8.63 -12.43 7.14
C LYS A 42 7.87 -13.72 6.89
N GLU A 43 7.54 -14.41 7.97
CA GLU A 43 6.72 -15.62 7.98
C GLU A 43 5.44 -15.44 7.16
N GLY A 44 5.15 -16.42 6.31
CA GLY A 44 4.01 -16.43 5.39
C GLY A 44 4.24 -15.68 4.07
N GLN A 45 5.35 -14.95 3.90
CA GLN A 45 5.68 -14.18 2.71
C GLN A 45 7.05 -14.53 2.11
N GLU A 46 7.79 -15.52 2.65
CA GLU A 46 9.15 -15.87 2.22
C GLU A 46 9.20 -16.40 0.78
N HIS A 47 8.07 -16.86 0.25
CA HIS A 47 7.95 -17.32 -1.13
C HIS A 47 7.84 -16.19 -2.14
N LEU A 48 7.62 -14.94 -1.68
CA LEU A 48 7.37 -13.78 -2.52
C LEU A 48 8.61 -12.95 -2.80
N ALA A 49 8.61 -12.33 -3.97
CA ALA A 49 9.42 -11.18 -4.32
C ALA A 49 8.56 -10.10 -4.99
N GLU A 50 8.95 -8.85 -4.88
CA GLU A 50 8.34 -7.71 -5.56
C GLU A 50 9.35 -7.08 -6.51
N LEU A 51 8.96 -6.89 -7.77
CA LEU A 51 9.83 -6.41 -8.84
C LEU A 51 9.40 -5.05 -9.36
N GLN A 52 10.37 -4.16 -9.51
CA GLN A 52 10.21 -2.92 -10.26
C GLN A 52 11.25 -2.87 -11.38
N VAL A 53 10.83 -2.56 -12.61
CA VAL A 53 11.71 -2.37 -13.76
C VAL A 53 11.44 -1.01 -14.40
N ALA A 54 12.48 -0.23 -14.59
CA ALA A 54 12.42 1.05 -15.28
C ALA A 54 13.41 1.07 -16.44
N VAL A 55 12.96 1.54 -17.62
CA VAL A 55 13.82 1.74 -18.80
C VAL A 55 13.58 3.12 -19.33
N HIS A 56 14.67 3.87 -19.54
CA HIS A 56 14.63 5.21 -20.12
C HIS A 56 13.85 5.21 -21.43
N ARG A 57 12.98 6.19 -21.63
CA ARG A 57 12.02 6.18 -22.75
C ARG A 57 12.68 5.99 -24.13
N ALA A 58 13.82 6.63 -24.37
CA ALA A 58 14.57 6.52 -25.62
C ALA A 58 15.17 5.13 -25.86
N GLU A 59 15.41 4.36 -24.77
CA GLU A 59 16.10 3.07 -24.80
C GLU A 59 15.12 1.87 -24.75
N ARG A 60 13.83 2.16 -24.82
CA ARG A 60 12.81 1.11 -24.87
C ARG A 60 12.84 0.36 -26.20
N ARG A 61 12.30 -0.86 -26.21
CA ARG A 61 12.24 -1.77 -27.39
C ARG A 61 13.59 -2.25 -27.91
N GLN A 62 14.67 -2.05 -27.16
CA GLN A 62 16.04 -2.49 -27.46
C GLN A 62 16.49 -3.68 -26.58
N GLY A 63 15.55 -4.37 -25.92
CA GLY A 63 15.85 -5.55 -25.08
C GLY A 63 16.32 -5.22 -23.65
N VAL A 64 16.52 -3.95 -23.29
CA VAL A 64 17.00 -3.54 -21.95
C VAL A 64 16.13 -4.09 -20.83
N GLY A 65 14.79 -3.89 -20.91
CA GLY A 65 13.86 -4.37 -19.89
C GLY A 65 13.85 -5.90 -19.76
N THR A 66 14.01 -6.61 -20.87
CA THR A 66 14.10 -8.08 -20.86
C THR A 66 15.32 -8.57 -20.09
N ARG A 67 16.48 -8.00 -20.34
CA ARG A 67 17.73 -8.38 -19.64
C ARG A 67 17.70 -8.05 -18.15
N LEU A 68 17.09 -6.91 -17.78
CA LEU A 68 16.87 -6.56 -16.38
C LEU A 68 15.92 -7.55 -15.69
N LEU A 69 14.82 -7.92 -16.36
CA LEU A 69 13.88 -8.91 -15.87
C LEU A 69 14.55 -10.30 -15.70
N GLU A 70 15.31 -10.76 -16.70
CA GLU A 70 16.04 -12.04 -16.64
C GLU A 70 17.00 -12.09 -15.44
N ALA A 71 17.74 -11.01 -15.18
CA ALA A 71 18.62 -10.90 -14.01
C ALA A 71 17.84 -10.97 -12.68
N ALA A 72 16.71 -10.27 -12.59
CA ALA A 72 15.87 -10.27 -11.40
C ALA A 72 15.20 -11.64 -11.16
N VAL A 73 14.70 -12.30 -12.22
CA VAL A 73 14.11 -13.65 -12.16
C VAL A 73 15.15 -14.68 -11.73
N ALA A 74 16.35 -14.62 -12.29
CA ALA A 74 17.45 -15.52 -11.89
C ALA A 74 17.80 -15.36 -10.41
N ALA A 75 17.86 -14.13 -9.92
CA ALA A 75 18.10 -13.86 -8.51
C ALA A 75 16.95 -14.33 -7.61
N ALA A 76 15.70 -14.11 -7.98
CA ALA A 76 14.56 -14.60 -7.22
C ALA A 76 14.57 -16.13 -7.09
N ARG A 77 14.84 -16.84 -8.19
CA ARG A 77 14.98 -18.31 -8.19
C ARG A 77 16.13 -18.79 -7.30
N SER A 78 17.30 -18.17 -7.37
CA SER A 78 18.45 -18.53 -6.52
C SER A 78 18.19 -18.32 -5.03
N GLU A 79 17.26 -17.42 -4.68
CA GLU A 79 16.80 -17.14 -3.33
C GLU A 79 15.57 -17.98 -2.91
N GLY A 80 15.19 -18.98 -3.73
CA GLY A 80 14.11 -19.91 -3.44
C GLY A 80 12.70 -19.29 -3.49
N ARG A 81 12.54 -18.15 -4.21
CA ARG A 81 11.22 -17.52 -4.37
C ARG A 81 10.38 -18.34 -5.35
N ARG A 82 9.08 -18.40 -5.10
CA ARG A 82 8.11 -19.08 -5.96
C ARG A 82 7.29 -18.12 -6.81
N SER A 83 7.15 -16.87 -6.37
CA SER A 83 6.34 -15.87 -7.04
C SER A 83 7.02 -14.51 -7.06
N ILE A 84 6.89 -13.81 -8.19
CA ILE A 84 7.26 -12.39 -8.33
C ILE A 84 6.00 -11.58 -8.60
N LEU A 85 5.77 -10.57 -7.77
CA LEU A 85 4.74 -9.55 -7.99
C LEU A 85 5.36 -8.32 -8.66
N ALA A 86 4.62 -7.68 -9.55
CA ALA A 86 5.00 -6.43 -10.19
C ALA A 86 3.75 -5.58 -10.45
N GLN A 87 3.83 -4.28 -10.16
CA GLN A 87 2.71 -3.36 -10.38
C GLN A 87 3.06 -2.36 -11.48
N THR A 88 2.05 -1.99 -12.27
CA THR A 88 2.17 -0.99 -13.34
C THR A 88 0.82 -0.31 -13.61
N ASN A 89 0.84 0.88 -14.21
CA ASN A 89 -0.39 1.54 -14.63
C ASN A 89 -1.04 0.79 -15.79
N GLU A 90 -2.37 0.62 -15.74
CA GLU A 90 -3.16 -0.01 -16.79
C GLU A 90 -2.96 0.72 -18.14
N GLY A 91 -2.81 -0.02 -19.24
CA GLY A 91 -2.57 0.50 -20.56
C GLY A 91 -1.18 1.11 -20.80
N SER A 92 -0.28 1.06 -19.82
CA SER A 92 1.08 1.58 -19.94
C SER A 92 2.00 0.64 -20.74
N PRO A 93 3.16 1.11 -21.20
CA PRO A 93 4.18 0.22 -21.78
C PRO A 93 4.64 -0.89 -20.81
N GLY A 94 4.57 -0.68 -19.49
CA GLY A 94 4.84 -1.68 -18.47
C GLY A 94 3.80 -2.79 -18.46
N ASP A 95 2.53 -2.45 -18.59
CA ASP A 95 1.41 -3.37 -18.68
C ASP A 95 1.60 -4.35 -19.87
N LEU A 96 1.86 -3.82 -21.05
CA LEU A 96 2.14 -4.62 -22.26
C LEU A 96 3.41 -5.47 -22.10
N PHE A 97 4.43 -4.93 -21.43
CA PHE A 97 5.69 -5.63 -21.22
C PHE A 97 5.53 -6.83 -20.28
N LEU A 98 4.90 -6.67 -19.13
CA LEU A 98 4.69 -7.75 -18.15
C LEU A 98 3.81 -8.87 -18.74
N ALA A 99 2.71 -8.52 -19.40
CA ALA A 99 1.84 -9.47 -20.10
C ALA A 99 2.61 -10.29 -21.16
N ALA A 100 3.46 -9.63 -21.97
CA ALA A 100 4.28 -10.28 -22.99
C ALA A 100 5.42 -11.16 -22.43
N ARG A 101 5.69 -11.07 -21.12
CA ARG A 101 6.74 -11.86 -20.41
C ARG A 101 6.17 -12.97 -19.52
N GLY A 102 4.90 -13.32 -19.70
CA GLY A 102 4.26 -14.43 -19.01
C GLY A 102 3.76 -14.10 -17.60
N PHE A 103 3.78 -12.84 -17.22
CA PHE A 103 3.11 -12.43 -15.99
C PHE A 103 1.59 -12.49 -16.17
N ARG A 104 0.91 -13.05 -15.19
CA ARG A 104 -0.55 -13.14 -15.12
C ARG A 104 -1.08 -11.93 -14.35
N ARG A 105 -2.07 -11.24 -14.90
CA ARG A 105 -2.79 -10.17 -14.19
C ARG A 105 -3.57 -10.79 -13.03
N VAL A 106 -3.34 -10.31 -11.81
CA VAL A 106 -3.90 -10.90 -10.59
C VAL A 106 -4.78 -9.95 -9.80
N LEU A 107 -4.56 -8.62 -9.90
CA LEU A 107 -5.36 -7.63 -9.18
C LEU A 107 -5.40 -6.33 -9.96
N THR A 108 -6.53 -5.64 -9.92
CA THR A 108 -6.65 -4.25 -10.43
C THR A 108 -6.99 -3.33 -9.27
N LEU A 109 -6.23 -2.26 -9.12
CA LEU A 109 -6.44 -1.22 -8.13
C LEU A 109 -6.93 0.06 -8.80
N THR A 110 -8.00 0.63 -8.30
CA THR A 110 -8.43 1.99 -8.64
C THR A 110 -7.83 2.95 -7.61
N TYR A 111 -6.98 3.84 -8.09
CA TYR A 111 -6.44 4.97 -7.33
C TYR A 111 -7.41 6.14 -7.38
N ALA A 112 -7.63 6.79 -6.25
CA ALA A 112 -8.52 7.93 -6.15
C ALA A 112 -7.93 9.01 -5.25
N ARG A 113 -8.31 10.26 -5.49
CA ARG A 113 -7.86 11.43 -4.74
C ARG A 113 -9.05 12.27 -4.28
N LEU A 114 -9.04 12.72 -3.05
CA LEU A 114 -9.92 13.74 -2.50
C LEU A 114 -9.15 15.08 -2.46
N PRO A 115 -9.42 16.03 -3.37
CA PRO A 115 -8.87 17.38 -3.23
C PRO A 115 -9.50 18.05 -2.01
N LEU A 116 -8.70 18.43 -1.00
CA LEU A 116 -9.24 18.98 0.24
C LEU A 116 -9.85 20.38 0.10
N ALA A 117 -9.43 21.12 -0.93
CA ALA A 117 -10.02 22.43 -1.25
C ALA A 117 -11.46 22.33 -1.77
N ASP A 118 -11.80 21.23 -2.44
CA ASP A 118 -13.10 21.02 -3.10
C ASP A 118 -14.00 20.05 -2.30
N ALA A 119 -13.52 19.56 -1.14
CA ALA A 119 -14.23 18.56 -0.35
C ALA A 119 -15.53 19.16 0.27
N ASP A 120 -16.62 18.40 0.21
CA ASP A 120 -17.86 18.73 0.91
C ASP A 120 -17.69 18.47 2.42
N LEU A 121 -17.20 19.51 3.09
CA LEU A 121 -16.89 19.45 4.52
C LEU A 121 -18.11 19.30 5.39
N THR A 122 -19.23 19.90 5.02
CA THR A 122 -20.47 19.80 5.75
C THR A 122 -20.95 18.35 5.78
N ARG A 123 -20.87 17.66 4.65
CA ARG A 123 -21.19 16.24 4.56
C ARG A 123 -20.23 15.39 5.38
N ILE A 124 -18.91 15.63 5.26
CA ILE A 124 -17.89 14.90 6.02
C ILE A 124 -18.08 15.09 7.52
N ASP A 125 -18.31 16.32 7.97
CA ASP A 125 -18.55 16.60 9.39
C ASP A 125 -19.83 15.95 9.89
N THR A 126 -20.92 16.01 9.11
CA THR A 126 -22.19 15.32 9.44
C THR A 126 -21.98 13.81 9.64
N ILE A 127 -21.22 13.16 8.75
CA ILE A 127 -20.90 11.73 8.88
C ILE A 127 -20.02 11.47 10.11
N ALA A 128 -19.01 12.31 10.33
CA ALA A 128 -18.07 12.15 11.44
C ALA A 128 -18.70 12.38 12.82
N GLU A 129 -19.81 13.09 12.89
CA GLU A 129 -20.57 13.39 14.12
C GLU A 129 -21.69 12.39 14.41
N GLN A 130 -21.93 11.42 13.52
CA GLN A 130 -22.89 10.37 13.77
C GLN A 130 -22.54 9.60 15.04
N VAL A 131 -23.58 9.23 15.79
CA VAL A 131 -23.46 8.34 16.94
C VAL A 131 -23.75 6.91 16.48
N HIS A 132 -22.90 5.98 16.86
CA HIS A 132 -23.06 4.55 16.58
C HIS A 132 -23.20 3.80 17.90
N ASP A 133 -24.41 3.34 18.23
CA ASP A 133 -24.71 2.63 19.47
C ASP A 133 -23.81 1.41 19.63
N GLY A 134 -23.22 1.25 20.80
CA GLY A 134 -22.28 0.16 21.09
C GLY A 134 -20.86 0.43 20.64
N TYR A 135 -20.57 1.57 20.00
CA TYR A 135 -19.24 1.89 19.47
C TYR A 135 -18.73 3.25 19.92
N ARG A 136 -17.42 3.36 20.12
CA ARG A 136 -16.76 4.61 20.48
C ARG A 136 -15.54 4.87 19.58
N MET A 137 -15.42 6.07 19.05
CA MET A 137 -14.28 6.52 18.25
C MET A 137 -13.09 6.89 19.16
N THR A 138 -11.90 6.50 18.75
CA THR A 138 -10.62 6.95 19.31
C THR A 138 -9.62 7.23 18.21
N HIS A 139 -8.53 7.93 18.54
CA HIS A 139 -7.45 8.17 17.59
C HIS A 139 -6.12 8.37 18.33
N TRP A 140 -5.02 8.13 17.62
CA TRP A 140 -3.66 8.37 18.09
C TRP A 140 -2.73 8.68 16.92
N ASP A 141 -1.53 9.17 17.24
CA ASP A 141 -0.48 9.50 16.29
C ASP A 141 0.71 8.56 16.51
N GLY A 142 1.35 8.11 15.41
CA GLY A 142 2.49 7.20 15.46
C GLY A 142 2.13 5.83 16.05
N THR A 143 2.87 5.43 17.06
CA THR A 143 2.72 4.11 17.70
C THR A 143 1.43 4.01 18.50
N VAL A 144 0.76 2.87 18.39
CA VAL A 144 -0.46 2.56 19.16
C VAL A 144 -0.23 2.64 20.67
N PRO A 145 -1.16 3.23 21.47
CA PRO A 145 -1.10 3.21 22.92
C PRO A 145 -1.05 1.77 23.46
N SER A 146 -0.21 1.51 24.47
CA SER A 146 0.00 0.16 25.03
C SER A 146 -1.29 -0.53 25.45
N ALA A 147 -2.25 0.21 26.00
CA ALA A 147 -3.56 -0.31 26.42
C ALA A 147 -4.40 -0.85 25.25
N LEU A 148 -4.16 -0.40 24.01
CA LEU A 148 -4.90 -0.82 22.82
C LEU A 148 -4.08 -1.75 21.92
N ALA A 149 -2.77 -1.91 22.17
CA ALA A 149 -1.85 -2.55 21.26
C ALA A 149 -2.25 -4.00 20.90
N GLN A 150 -2.70 -4.77 21.89
CA GLN A 150 -3.10 -6.16 21.69
C GLN A 150 -4.36 -6.29 20.84
N THR A 151 -5.40 -5.52 21.15
CA THR A 151 -6.67 -5.58 20.43
C THR A 151 -6.55 -4.92 19.04
N TYR A 152 -5.69 -3.90 18.89
CA TYR A 152 -5.37 -3.30 17.61
C TYR A 152 -4.62 -4.28 16.70
N ALA A 153 -3.60 -4.98 17.21
CA ALA A 153 -2.92 -6.03 16.44
C ALA A 153 -3.90 -7.13 15.99
N ALA A 154 -4.78 -7.58 16.89
CA ALA A 154 -5.81 -8.55 16.58
C ALA A 154 -6.83 -8.04 15.54
N SER A 155 -7.16 -6.74 15.55
CA SER A 155 -8.10 -6.14 14.58
C SER A 155 -7.56 -6.13 13.14
N ARG A 156 -6.24 -6.29 12.95
CA ARG A 156 -5.61 -6.37 11.62
C ARG A 156 -6.11 -7.53 10.78
N ARG A 157 -6.63 -8.61 11.39
CA ARG A 157 -7.27 -9.71 10.66
C ARG A 157 -8.48 -9.25 9.82
N ALA A 158 -9.02 -8.07 10.10
CA ALA A 158 -10.04 -7.44 9.26
C ALA A 158 -9.59 -7.16 7.81
N MET A 159 -8.28 -7.23 7.55
CA MET A 159 -7.69 -7.08 6.22
C MET A 159 -7.55 -8.42 5.48
N ASP A 160 -7.67 -9.57 6.17
CA ASP A 160 -7.37 -10.89 5.59
C ASP A 160 -8.36 -11.31 4.50
N ASP A 161 -9.59 -10.78 4.54
CA ASP A 161 -10.62 -11.05 3.54
C ASP A 161 -10.81 -9.91 2.52
N MET A 162 -9.84 -8.99 2.45
CA MET A 162 -9.82 -8.04 1.34
C MET A 162 -9.70 -8.78 0.01
N PRO A 163 -10.37 -8.27 -1.05
CA PRO A 163 -10.23 -8.86 -2.36
C PRO A 163 -8.76 -8.80 -2.82
N MET A 164 -8.09 -9.94 -2.77
CA MET A 164 -6.73 -10.14 -3.28
C MET A 164 -6.76 -10.88 -4.63
N GLU A 165 -7.95 -11.22 -5.11
CA GLU A 165 -8.24 -11.90 -6.37
C GLU A 165 -7.34 -13.14 -6.58
N GLY A 166 -6.46 -13.12 -7.58
CA GLY A 166 -5.55 -14.23 -7.86
C GLY A 166 -4.13 -14.07 -7.32
N THR A 167 -3.89 -13.14 -6.39
CA THR A 167 -2.57 -12.84 -5.85
C THR A 167 -2.16 -13.86 -4.78
N ASP A 168 -0.97 -14.45 -4.91
CA ASP A 168 -0.36 -15.30 -3.88
C ASP A 168 0.40 -14.43 -2.85
N TYR A 169 -0.33 -13.56 -2.14
CA TYR A 169 0.31 -12.60 -1.21
C TYR A 169 0.75 -13.24 0.11
N GLY A 170 0.28 -14.45 0.39
CA GLY A 170 0.50 -15.14 1.67
C GLY A 170 -0.31 -14.51 2.81
N THR A 171 -0.22 -15.14 3.97
CA THR A 171 -0.90 -14.65 5.18
C THR A 171 0.03 -13.72 5.95
N VAL A 172 -0.48 -12.56 6.31
CA VAL A 172 0.26 -11.59 7.13
C VAL A 172 -0.15 -11.75 8.58
N VAL A 173 0.70 -12.34 9.41
CA VAL A 173 0.46 -12.42 10.86
C VAL A 173 0.81 -11.06 11.50
N TRP A 174 -0.15 -10.48 12.18
CA TRP A 174 -0.01 -9.23 12.90
C TRP A 174 0.05 -9.47 14.41
N ASP A 175 1.16 -9.12 15.01
CA ASP A 175 1.35 -9.02 16.45
C ASP A 175 1.66 -7.57 16.86
N VAL A 176 1.84 -7.34 18.15
CA VAL A 176 2.13 -6.01 18.70
C VAL A 176 3.47 -5.49 18.19
N GLU A 177 4.50 -6.35 18.10
CA GLU A 177 5.83 -5.95 17.62
C GLU A 177 5.76 -5.45 16.16
N ARG A 178 5.04 -6.18 15.31
CA ARG A 178 4.87 -5.81 13.91
C ARG A 178 4.11 -4.49 13.73
N VAL A 179 3.06 -4.26 14.54
CA VAL A 179 2.30 -3.00 14.51
C VAL A 179 3.20 -1.82 14.93
N VAL A 180 3.97 -1.98 16.00
CA VAL A 180 4.92 -0.96 16.47
C VAL A 180 6.00 -0.70 15.41
N SER A 181 6.64 -1.75 14.89
CA SER A 181 7.67 -1.64 13.85
C SER A 181 7.16 -0.96 12.58
N ALA A 182 5.91 -1.21 12.18
CA ALA A 182 5.31 -0.55 11.02
C ALA A 182 5.18 0.97 11.23
N ALA A 183 4.74 1.41 12.41
CA ALA A 183 4.66 2.82 12.77
C ALA A 183 6.05 3.48 12.82
N GLU A 184 7.05 2.79 13.39
CA GLU A 184 8.42 3.29 13.43
C GLU A 184 9.05 3.47 12.05
N VAL A 185 8.78 2.56 11.10
CA VAL A 185 9.26 2.69 9.70
C VAL A 185 8.70 3.95 9.05
N ILE A 186 7.43 4.29 9.31
CA ILE A 186 6.82 5.53 8.81
C ILE A 186 7.51 6.73 9.43
N ALA A 187 7.71 6.74 10.75
CA ALA A 187 8.40 7.83 11.45
C ALA A 187 9.87 8.01 10.99
N LYS A 188 10.61 6.91 10.74
CA LYS A 188 11.99 6.95 10.21
C LYS A 188 12.10 7.58 8.82
N ARG A 189 11.02 7.54 8.02
CA ARG A 189 10.96 8.24 6.73
C ARG A 189 10.65 9.73 6.87
N GLY A 190 10.37 10.19 8.08
CA GLY A 190 9.96 11.56 8.36
C GLY A 190 8.47 11.81 8.11
N ASP A 191 7.66 10.77 7.92
CA ASP A 191 6.22 10.85 7.71
C ASP A 191 5.46 10.72 9.06
N LEU A 192 4.21 11.19 9.07
CA LEU A 192 3.31 11.18 10.22
C LEU A 192 2.21 10.16 10.02
N LEU A 193 2.11 9.18 10.92
CA LEU A 193 1.02 8.21 10.94
C LEU A 193 -0.10 8.70 11.87
N HIS A 194 -1.31 8.80 11.35
CA HIS A 194 -2.54 9.07 12.09
C HIS A 194 -3.45 7.85 12.00
N THR A 195 -3.86 7.31 13.12
CA THR A 195 -4.80 6.20 13.19
C THR A 195 -6.09 6.64 13.87
N VAL A 196 -7.21 6.39 13.21
CA VAL A 196 -8.55 6.47 13.78
C VAL A 196 -9.04 5.04 13.99
N ALA A 197 -9.58 4.74 15.14
CA ALA A 197 -10.08 3.41 15.47
C ALA A 197 -11.43 3.48 16.15
N VAL A 198 -12.20 2.39 15.99
CA VAL A 198 -13.47 2.18 16.68
C VAL A 198 -13.28 1.11 17.74
N LEU A 199 -13.74 1.40 18.94
CA LEU A 199 -13.79 0.48 20.07
C LEU A 199 -15.23 -0.01 20.27
N ASP A 200 -15.38 -1.31 20.55
CA ASP A 200 -16.61 -1.85 21.13
C ASP A 200 -16.72 -1.32 22.57
N THR A 201 -17.89 -0.79 22.94
CA THR A 201 -18.11 -0.25 24.29
C THR A 201 -18.32 -1.33 25.34
N ALA A 202 -18.59 -2.58 24.92
CA ALA A 202 -18.84 -3.70 25.82
C ALA A 202 -17.53 -4.17 26.50
N ASP A 203 -16.41 -4.19 25.79
CA ASP A 203 -15.13 -4.70 26.29
C ASP A 203 -13.94 -3.77 26.04
N GLY A 204 -14.12 -2.68 25.28
CA GLY A 204 -13.07 -1.73 24.92
C GLY A 204 -12.12 -2.22 23.84
N SER A 205 -12.40 -3.33 23.17
CA SER A 205 -11.56 -3.86 22.10
C SER A 205 -11.62 -3.00 20.82
N VAL A 206 -10.53 -2.97 20.07
CA VAL A 206 -10.49 -2.33 18.75
C VAL A 206 -11.16 -3.26 17.74
N VAL A 207 -12.24 -2.78 17.12
CA VAL A 207 -13.03 -3.54 16.14
C VAL A 207 -12.89 -3.03 14.70
N GLY A 208 -12.27 -1.88 14.52
CA GLY A 208 -11.98 -1.31 13.21
C GLY A 208 -10.96 -0.19 13.30
N PHE A 209 -10.31 0.09 12.18
CA PHE A 209 -9.29 1.15 12.09
C PHE A 209 -9.27 1.78 10.69
N SER A 210 -8.74 3.00 10.63
CA SER A 210 -8.36 3.71 9.40
C SER A 210 -7.03 4.40 9.64
N GLU A 211 -6.04 4.12 8.82
CA GLU A 211 -4.70 4.69 8.89
C GLU A 211 -4.49 5.70 7.77
N LEU A 212 -3.93 6.85 8.13
CA LEU A 212 -3.55 7.92 7.23
C LEU A 212 -2.08 8.29 7.47
N VAL A 213 -1.28 8.26 6.43
CA VAL A 213 0.10 8.74 6.46
C VAL A 213 0.15 10.10 5.78
N VAL A 214 0.71 11.08 6.47
CA VAL A 214 0.87 12.45 6.00
C VAL A 214 2.36 12.75 5.88
N PRO A 215 2.83 13.41 4.80
CA PRO A 215 4.21 13.87 4.72
C PRO A 215 4.58 14.73 5.94
N GLY A 216 5.79 14.55 6.49
CA GLY A 216 6.22 15.28 7.69
C GLY A 216 6.21 16.80 7.56
N SER A 217 6.24 17.32 6.33
CA SER A 217 6.05 18.74 6.03
C SER A 217 4.61 19.24 6.26
N GLY A 218 3.63 18.33 6.38
CA GLY A 218 2.21 18.65 6.40
C GLY A 218 1.64 19.18 5.09
N ARG A 219 2.39 19.05 3.98
CA ARG A 219 2.04 19.56 2.64
C ARG A 219 2.00 18.44 1.62
N GLY A 220 1.36 18.71 0.47
CA GLY A 220 1.15 17.71 -0.57
C GLY A 220 -0.07 16.84 -0.27
N ASP A 221 -0.01 15.56 -0.62
CA ASP A 221 -1.12 14.63 -0.40
C ASP A 221 -0.79 13.63 0.71
N GLY A 222 -1.76 13.38 1.61
CA GLY A 222 -1.72 12.26 2.55
C GLY A 222 -2.21 10.98 1.87
N GLN A 223 -1.77 9.82 2.36
CA GLN A 223 -2.12 8.50 1.81
C GLN A 223 -2.85 7.66 2.86
N HIS A 224 -4.06 7.18 2.57
CA HIS A 224 -4.68 6.12 3.36
C HIS A 224 -3.97 4.80 3.13
N TYR A 225 -3.50 4.18 4.22
CA TYR A 225 -2.80 2.88 4.17
C TYR A 225 -3.74 1.69 4.34
N GLY A 226 -4.84 1.87 5.06
CA GLY A 226 -5.83 0.84 5.23
C GLY A 226 -7.05 1.35 6.02
N THR A 227 -8.21 0.82 5.68
CA THR A 227 -9.44 1.00 6.44
C THR A 227 -10.15 -0.35 6.48
N ALA A 228 -10.37 -0.88 7.67
CA ALA A 228 -11.02 -2.17 7.83
C ALA A 228 -11.86 -2.23 9.11
N VAL A 229 -12.86 -3.12 9.09
CA VAL A 229 -13.73 -3.43 10.22
C VAL A 229 -13.80 -4.94 10.34
N LEU A 230 -13.66 -5.48 11.55
CA LEU A 230 -13.80 -6.90 11.83
C LEU A 230 -15.12 -7.44 11.29
N PRO A 231 -15.15 -8.63 10.68
CA PRO A 231 -16.35 -9.19 10.04
C PRO A 231 -17.60 -9.14 10.92
N GLU A 232 -17.45 -9.47 12.19
CA GLU A 232 -18.52 -9.51 13.18
C GLU A 232 -19.11 -8.12 13.54
N HIS A 233 -18.41 -7.03 13.17
CA HIS A 233 -18.84 -5.65 13.42
C HIS A 233 -19.16 -4.86 12.13
N ARG A 234 -19.25 -5.55 10.98
CA ARG A 234 -19.63 -4.94 9.71
C ARG A 234 -21.13 -4.64 9.63
N GLY A 235 -21.51 -3.81 8.65
CA GLY A 235 -22.90 -3.41 8.47
C GLY A 235 -23.36 -2.23 9.32
N HIS A 236 -22.53 -1.73 10.23
CA HIS A 236 -22.83 -0.61 11.13
C HIS A 236 -22.31 0.76 10.63
N GLY A 237 -21.83 0.90 9.38
CA GLY A 237 -21.32 2.17 8.85
C GLY A 237 -19.96 2.61 9.37
N LEU A 238 -19.27 1.79 10.19
CA LEU A 238 -18.05 2.14 10.92
C LEU A 238 -16.89 2.56 10.01
N GLY A 239 -16.74 1.90 8.83
CA GLY A 239 -15.69 2.24 7.86
C GLY A 239 -15.83 3.67 7.31
N LEU A 240 -17.06 4.06 6.94
CA LEU A 240 -17.39 5.40 6.48
C LEU A 240 -17.14 6.42 7.59
N TRP A 241 -17.61 6.12 8.79
CA TRP A 241 -17.46 6.95 9.97
C TRP A 241 -15.99 7.22 10.32
N MET A 242 -15.15 6.19 10.38
CA MET A 242 -13.71 6.32 10.63
C MET A 242 -13.02 7.15 9.56
N LYS A 243 -13.32 6.92 8.29
CA LYS A 243 -12.71 7.65 7.19
C LYS A 243 -13.09 9.13 7.20
N ALA A 244 -14.37 9.46 7.44
CA ALA A 244 -14.83 10.84 7.61
C ALA A 244 -14.12 11.53 8.79
N HIS A 245 -14.00 10.83 9.92
CA HIS A 245 -13.27 11.34 11.08
C HIS A 245 -11.80 11.58 10.80
N SER A 246 -11.14 10.66 10.07
CA SER A 246 -9.75 10.79 9.64
C SER A 246 -9.53 12.02 8.74
N ILE A 247 -10.42 12.26 7.77
CA ILE A 247 -10.37 13.45 6.89
C ILE A 247 -10.51 14.75 7.73
N ARG A 248 -11.46 14.78 8.64
CA ARG A 248 -11.68 15.93 9.54
C ARG A 248 -10.46 16.22 10.40
N LEU A 249 -9.84 15.19 10.99
CA LEU A 249 -8.62 15.33 11.78
C LEU A 249 -7.44 15.81 10.93
N ALA A 250 -7.25 15.24 9.75
CA ALA A 250 -6.16 15.61 8.84
C ALA A 250 -6.22 17.09 8.48
N ARG A 251 -7.40 17.61 8.10
CA ARG A 251 -7.57 19.02 7.77
C ARG A 251 -7.29 19.95 8.95
N ARG A 252 -7.74 19.58 10.15
CA ARG A 252 -7.54 20.41 11.35
C ARG A 252 -6.07 20.47 11.76
N ARG A 253 -5.32 19.39 11.58
CA ARG A 253 -3.92 19.28 11.98
C ARG A 253 -2.95 19.75 10.90
N HIS A 254 -3.33 19.59 9.65
CA HIS A 254 -2.50 19.87 8.48
C HIS A 254 -3.27 20.76 7.48
N PRO A 255 -3.45 22.06 7.79
CA PRO A 255 -4.26 22.94 6.96
C PRO A 255 -3.70 23.16 5.56
N ASP A 256 -2.38 22.93 5.37
CA ASP A 256 -1.68 23.04 4.09
C ASP A 256 -1.68 21.76 3.24
N LEU A 257 -2.36 20.71 3.71
CA LEU A 257 -2.48 19.45 2.96
C LEU A 257 -3.37 19.66 1.73
N ALA A 258 -2.87 19.29 0.55
CA ALA A 258 -3.56 19.52 -0.72
C ALA A 258 -4.67 18.50 -1.00
N GLY A 259 -4.48 17.27 -0.57
CA GLY A 259 -5.45 16.20 -0.81
C GLY A 259 -5.17 14.93 -0.03
N LEU A 260 -6.04 13.94 -0.22
CA LEU A 260 -5.88 12.60 0.33
C LEU A 260 -5.98 11.57 -0.80
N LEU A 261 -5.06 10.64 -0.81
CA LEU A 261 -4.99 9.54 -1.76
C LEU A 261 -5.50 8.26 -1.11
N THR A 262 -6.08 7.41 -1.93
CA THR A 262 -6.47 6.04 -1.56
C THR A 262 -6.38 5.14 -2.78
N ASP A 263 -6.18 3.85 -2.57
CA ASP A 263 -6.32 2.83 -3.59
C ASP A 263 -7.25 1.73 -3.08
N THR A 264 -7.92 1.06 -4.00
CA THR A 264 -8.93 0.07 -3.65
C THR A 264 -9.00 -0.97 -4.77
N ALA A 265 -9.08 -2.25 -4.41
CA ALA A 265 -9.34 -3.30 -5.39
C ALA A 265 -10.60 -2.96 -6.21
N ASP A 266 -10.52 -3.10 -7.52
CA ASP A 266 -11.62 -2.70 -8.42
C ASP A 266 -12.90 -3.52 -8.15
N SER A 267 -12.75 -4.72 -7.63
CA SER A 267 -13.84 -5.59 -7.16
C SER A 267 -14.43 -5.20 -5.80
N ASN A 268 -13.75 -4.36 -4.98
CA ASN A 268 -14.23 -3.94 -3.66
C ASN A 268 -15.27 -2.82 -3.77
N SER A 269 -16.49 -3.17 -4.18
CA SER A 269 -17.59 -2.21 -4.37
C SER A 269 -17.96 -1.46 -3.09
N LEU A 270 -17.85 -2.09 -1.91
CA LEU A 270 -18.15 -1.46 -0.62
C LEU A 270 -17.19 -0.30 -0.34
N MET A 271 -15.87 -0.54 -0.42
CA MET A 271 -14.88 0.51 -0.15
C MET A 271 -14.92 1.61 -1.22
N ARG A 272 -15.19 1.26 -2.47
CA ARG A 272 -15.43 2.26 -3.54
C ARG A 272 -16.61 3.14 -3.23
N GLY A 273 -17.74 2.58 -2.78
CA GLY A 273 -18.91 3.34 -2.36
C GLY A 273 -18.63 4.28 -1.17
N ILE A 274 -17.80 3.87 -0.21
CA ILE A 274 -17.33 4.73 0.88
C ILE A 274 -16.51 5.90 0.31
N ASN A 275 -15.57 5.63 -0.58
CA ASN A 275 -14.73 6.66 -1.20
C ASN A 275 -15.57 7.66 -2.01
N ASP A 276 -16.51 7.17 -2.83
CA ASP A 276 -17.43 8.01 -3.61
C ASP A 276 -18.29 8.90 -2.70
N THR A 277 -18.81 8.33 -1.59
CA THR A 277 -19.58 9.06 -0.60
C THR A 277 -18.81 10.21 0.01
N LEU A 278 -17.49 10.04 0.22
CA LEU A 278 -16.60 11.06 0.80
C LEU A 278 -16.01 12.02 -0.26
N GLY A 279 -16.32 11.83 -1.55
CA GLY A 279 -15.91 12.73 -2.62
C GLY A 279 -14.54 12.41 -3.23
N TYR A 280 -14.00 11.20 -3.04
CA TYR A 280 -12.79 10.77 -3.75
C TYR A 280 -13.08 10.58 -5.24
N LEU A 281 -12.25 11.15 -6.08
CA LEU A 281 -12.34 11.07 -7.54
C LEU A 281 -11.28 10.10 -8.08
N PRO A 282 -11.65 9.11 -8.92
CA PRO A 282 -10.69 8.22 -9.55
C PRO A 282 -9.65 8.99 -10.36
N THR A 283 -8.38 8.60 -10.25
CA THR A 283 -7.27 9.22 -10.98
C THR A 283 -6.69 8.30 -12.06
N HIS A 284 -6.42 7.05 -11.72
CA HIS A 284 -5.91 6.05 -12.63
C HIS A 284 -6.15 4.65 -12.08
N LYS A 285 -5.91 3.64 -12.91
CA LYS A 285 -5.86 2.25 -12.48
C LYS A 285 -4.45 1.70 -12.57
N ALA A 286 -4.08 0.90 -11.58
CA ALA A 286 -2.89 0.07 -11.63
C ALA A 286 -3.27 -1.41 -11.70
N VAL A 287 -2.41 -2.19 -12.32
CA VAL A 287 -2.56 -3.63 -12.43
C VAL A 287 -1.41 -4.29 -11.71
N GLU A 288 -1.73 -5.21 -10.84
CA GLU A 288 -0.75 -6.09 -10.23
C GLU A 288 -0.65 -7.39 -11.04
N TYR A 289 0.57 -7.77 -11.31
CA TYR A 289 0.95 -8.94 -12.08
C TYR A 289 1.73 -9.92 -11.22
N GLN A 290 1.53 -11.21 -11.46
CA GLN A 290 2.29 -12.29 -10.82
C GLN A 290 2.97 -13.16 -11.87
N LEU A 291 4.24 -13.51 -11.62
CA LEU A 291 4.97 -14.52 -12.33
C LEU A 291 5.29 -15.66 -11.35
N ASP A 292 4.82 -16.85 -11.67
CA ASP A 292 5.20 -18.08 -10.95
C ASP A 292 6.56 -18.56 -11.50
N LEU A 293 7.50 -18.92 -10.59
CA LEU A 293 8.92 -19.19 -10.90
C LEU A 293 9.25 -20.66 -11.09
#